data_4f7338b1fd42222c3cff398965ddddb6
#
_entry.id   4f7338b1fd42222c3cff398965ddddb6
#
_cell.length_a   1.000
_cell.length_b   1.000
_cell.length_c   1.000
_cell.angle_alpha   90.00
_cell.angle_beta   90.00
_cell.angle_gamma   90.00
#
_symmetry.space_group_name_H-M   'P 1'
#
loop_
_entity.id
_entity.type
_entity.pdbx_description
1 polymer ?
#
loop_
_entity_poly.entity_id
_entity_poly.type
_entity_poly.pdbx_seq_one_letter_code
_entity_poly.pdbx_strand_id
1 'polypeptide(L)'
;MRSRSTLGTVAVLTGALAAAGLAFAPTAGAVSPGSATATYDCGTWGSGTANLTATQSGTAATITLTSAITTPVGVGADTISSTLTMAKAGGGTRVFTGKKNPALAAGQSVKIGPLSGTVASGDSLNSYFAGVALKMVIFGVTVNCDAVTSQSPGPFIFS
;
A
#
# COMPACT_ATOMS: atom_id res chain seq x y z
N MET A 1 -48.99 32.31 -67.76
CA MET A 1 -49.12 30.84 -67.56
C MET A 1 -48.09 30.36 -66.59
N ARG A 2 -48.56 29.75 -65.48
CA ARG A 2 -47.89 28.87 -64.54
C ARG A 2 -46.65 29.34 -63.83
N SER A 3 -46.89 29.91 -62.67
CA SER A 3 -46.04 29.95 -61.48
C SER A 3 -45.59 28.55 -61.01
N ARG A 4 -44.33 28.38 -60.57
CA ARG A 4 -43.95 27.34 -59.74
C ARG A 4 -43.06 27.91 -58.62
N SER A 5 -43.63 27.96 -57.44
CA SER A 5 -42.99 28.25 -56.20
C SER A 5 -42.09 27.08 -55.78
N THR A 6 -40.86 27.33 -55.47
CA THR A 6 -39.98 26.35 -54.74
C THR A 6 -39.74 26.86 -53.33
N LEU A 7 -40.31 26.10 -52.36
CA LEU A 7 -40.09 26.31 -50.98
C LEU A 7 -38.63 25.92 -50.66
N GLY A 8 -37.88 26.83 -50.10
CA GLY A 8 -36.59 26.61 -49.55
C GLY A 8 -36.72 26.07 -48.10
N THR A 9 -36.25 24.86 -47.86
CA THR A 9 -36.19 24.25 -46.55
C THR A 9 -34.98 24.79 -45.82
N VAL A 10 -35.21 25.51 -44.73
CA VAL A 10 -34.16 25.97 -43.81
C VAL A 10 -33.84 24.81 -42.88
N ALA A 11 -32.67 24.20 -43.03
CA ALA A 11 -32.15 23.20 -42.08
C ALA A 11 -31.51 23.94 -40.92
N VAL A 12 -32.11 23.81 -39.73
CA VAL A 12 -31.55 24.26 -38.46
C VAL A 12 -30.57 23.20 -37.98
N LEU A 13 -29.28 23.50 -38.07
CA LEU A 13 -28.21 22.70 -37.46
C LEU A 13 -28.13 23.03 -35.99
N THR A 14 -28.74 22.20 -35.14
CA THR A 14 -28.54 22.19 -33.71
C THR A 14 -27.18 21.54 -33.41
N GLY A 15 -26.17 22.35 -33.13
CA GLY A 15 -24.87 21.90 -32.66
C GLY A 15 -24.98 21.45 -31.22
N ALA A 16 -24.86 20.13 -31.00
CA ALA A 16 -24.68 19.55 -29.66
C ALA A 16 -23.26 19.84 -29.18
N LEU A 17 -23.09 20.74 -28.21
CA LEU A 17 -21.83 20.84 -27.44
C LEU A 17 -21.70 19.61 -26.56
N ALA A 18 -20.88 18.66 -26.99
CA ALA A 18 -20.39 17.59 -26.10
C ALA A 18 -19.36 18.23 -25.18
N ALA A 19 -19.76 18.54 -23.93
CA ALA A 19 -18.82 18.85 -22.85
C ALA A 19 -18.07 17.58 -22.50
N ALA A 20 -16.87 17.42 -23.05
CA ALA A 20 -15.94 16.39 -22.61
C ALA A 20 -15.50 16.71 -21.17
N GLY A 21 -16.14 16.08 -20.19
CA GLY A 21 -15.69 16.11 -18.81
C GLY A 21 -14.34 15.45 -18.73
N LEU A 22 -13.27 16.23 -18.55
CA LEU A 22 -11.96 15.74 -18.17
C LEU A 22 -12.09 15.14 -16.77
N ALA A 23 -12.32 13.84 -16.69
CA ALA A 23 -12.18 13.08 -15.47
C ALA A 23 -10.71 13.18 -15.06
N PHE A 24 -10.37 14.01 -14.08
CA PHE A 24 -9.09 13.96 -13.40
C PHE A 24 -9.04 12.63 -12.65
N ALA A 25 -8.52 11.59 -13.30
CA ALA A 25 -8.14 10.38 -12.58
C ALA A 25 -7.08 10.80 -11.56
N PRO A 26 -7.25 10.46 -10.26
CA PRO A 26 -6.20 10.72 -9.30
C PRO A 26 -4.94 10.01 -9.81
N THR A 27 -3.87 10.76 -10.03
CA THR A 27 -2.57 10.17 -10.34
C THR A 27 -2.22 9.27 -9.16
N ALA A 28 -2.10 7.97 -9.44
CA ALA A 28 -1.54 7.06 -8.45
C ALA A 28 -0.12 7.56 -8.16
N GLY A 29 0.08 8.15 -6.98
CA GLY A 29 1.39 8.60 -6.53
C GLY A 29 2.32 7.39 -6.56
N ALA A 30 3.46 7.52 -7.23
CA ALA A 30 4.42 6.42 -7.32
C ALA A 30 5.31 6.44 -6.08
N VAL A 31 5.28 5.39 -5.28
CA VAL A 31 6.27 5.16 -4.23
C VAL A 31 7.59 4.76 -4.88
N SER A 32 8.68 5.38 -4.47
CA SER A 32 10.02 5.01 -4.94
C SER A 32 10.96 4.80 -3.73
N PRO A 33 11.65 3.66 -3.69
CA PRO A 33 11.45 2.45 -4.47
C PRO A 33 10.09 1.80 -4.16
N GLY A 34 9.52 1.02 -5.09
CA GLY A 34 8.26 0.30 -4.88
C GLY A 34 8.40 -0.92 -3.98
N SER A 35 9.63 -1.42 -3.78
CA SER A 35 9.95 -2.53 -2.89
C SER A 35 11.32 -2.36 -2.25
N ALA A 36 11.49 -2.95 -1.07
CA ALA A 36 12.71 -2.94 -0.30
C ALA A 36 12.81 -4.19 0.57
N THR A 37 13.98 -4.52 1.05
CA THR A 37 14.21 -5.55 2.06
C THR A 37 14.68 -4.93 3.36
N ALA A 38 14.29 -5.52 4.49
CA ALA A 38 14.82 -5.19 5.81
C ALA A 38 14.81 -6.45 6.69
N THR A 39 15.71 -6.53 7.63
CA THR A 39 15.77 -7.65 8.59
C THR A 39 15.03 -7.27 9.87
N TYR A 40 14.23 -8.18 10.36
CA TYR A 40 13.49 -8.07 11.62
C TYR A 40 13.88 -9.20 12.54
N ASP A 41 14.00 -8.89 13.83
CA ASP A 41 14.16 -9.85 14.90
C ASP A 41 12.88 -9.92 15.74
N CYS A 42 12.23 -11.07 15.76
CA CYS A 42 11.01 -11.33 16.50
C CYS A 42 11.24 -12.16 17.77
N GLY A 43 12.47 -12.16 18.29
CA GLY A 43 12.85 -12.87 19.49
C GLY A 43 12.72 -14.39 19.33
N THR A 44 11.96 -15.03 20.21
CA THR A 44 11.77 -16.51 20.18
C THR A 44 11.09 -17.03 18.92
N TRP A 45 10.48 -16.15 18.13
CA TRP A 45 9.84 -16.49 16.85
C TRP A 45 10.82 -16.47 15.68
N GLY A 46 12.06 -16.07 15.93
CA GLY A 46 13.13 -16.04 14.95
C GLY A 46 13.42 -14.64 14.39
N SER A 47 14.48 -14.59 13.61
CA SER A 47 14.93 -13.40 12.89
C SER A 47 15.02 -13.71 11.41
N GLY A 48 14.75 -12.73 10.56
CA GLY A 48 14.83 -12.95 9.13
C GLY A 48 14.60 -11.69 8.31
N THR A 49 14.99 -11.77 7.04
CA THR A 49 14.76 -10.71 6.07
C THR A 49 13.32 -10.75 5.58
N ALA A 50 12.68 -9.61 5.56
CA ALA A 50 11.37 -9.42 4.95
C ALA A 50 11.49 -8.57 3.69
N ASN A 51 10.73 -8.93 2.66
CA ASN A 51 10.49 -8.09 1.49
C ASN A 51 9.27 -7.22 1.79
N LEU A 52 9.41 -5.91 1.65
CA LEU A 52 8.36 -4.92 1.81
C LEU A 52 7.99 -4.39 0.43
N THR A 53 6.71 -4.38 0.10
CA THR A 53 6.19 -3.76 -1.13
C THR A 53 5.23 -2.65 -0.73
N ALA A 54 5.48 -1.44 -1.20
CA ALA A 54 4.68 -0.26 -0.89
C ALA A 54 3.89 0.21 -2.12
N THR A 55 2.67 0.68 -1.89
CA THR A 55 1.82 1.33 -2.90
C THR A 55 1.22 2.59 -2.33
N GLN A 56 0.83 3.53 -3.20
CA GLN A 56 0.20 4.79 -2.81
C GLN A 56 -0.93 5.15 -3.78
N SER A 57 -1.99 5.73 -3.25
CA SER A 57 -3.06 6.37 -4.01
C SER A 57 -3.51 7.63 -3.26
N GLY A 58 -3.08 8.80 -3.75
CA GLY A 58 -3.24 10.06 -3.01
C GLY A 58 -2.53 9.99 -1.66
N THR A 59 -3.22 10.28 -0.57
CA THR A 59 -2.69 10.17 0.80
C THR A 59 -2.82 8.78 1.41
N ALA A 60 -3.53 7.87 0.77
CA ALA A 60 -3.63 6.49 1.21
C ALA A 60 -2.42 5.68 0.70
N ALA A 61 -1.81 4.90 1.59
CA ALA A 61 -0.71 4.01 1.22
C ALA A 61 -0.90 2.64 1.84
N THR A 62 -0.31 1.62 1.21
CA THR A 62 -0.29 0.28 1.78
C THR A 62 1.11 -0.30 1.76
N ILE A 63 1.40 -1.17 2.72
CA ILE A 63 2.63 -1.96 2.75
C ILE A 63 2.27 -3.43 2.95
N THR A 64 2.86 -4.28 2.13
CA THR A 64 2.79 -5.75 2.25
C THR A 64 4.17 -6.25 2.63
N LEU A 65 4.25 -7.15 3.61
CA LEU A 65 5.48 -7.82 4.02
C LEU A 65 5.41 -9.31 3.69
N THR A 66 6.50 -9.84 3.15
CA THR A 66 6.74 -11.28 3.04
C THR A 66 8.04 -11.59 3.75
N SER A 67 7.96 -12.31 4.87
CA SER A 67 9.10 -12.62 5.74
C SER A 67 9.76 -13.94 5.33
N ALA A 68 11.05 -14.08 5.64
CA ALA A 68 11.74 -15.37 5.63
C ALA A 68 11.33 -16.27 6.81
N ILE A 69 10.75 -15.72 7.88
CA ILE A 69 10.23 -16.48 9.01
C ILE A 69 9.00 -17.28 8.56
N THR A 70 8.94 -18.55 8.96
CA THR A 70 7.85 -19.45 8.57
C THR A 70 6.90 -19.69 9.75
N THR A 71 5.64 -20.02 9.43
CA THR A 71 4.66 -20.41 10.46
C THR A 71 4.88 -21.86 10.89
N PRO A 72 4.92 -22.17 12.20
CA PRO A 72 5.00 -23.55 12.66
C PRO A 72 3.71 -24.34 12.46
N VAL A 73 2.58 -23.64 12.34
CA VAL A 73 1.23 -24.21 12.18
C VAL A 73 0.47 -23.48 11.08
N GLY A 74 -0.57 -24.08 10.55
CA GLY A 74 -1.43 -23.42 9.57
C GLY A 74 -2.15 -22.20 10.15
N VAL A 75 -2.28 -21.14 9.37
CA VAL A 75 -2.93 -19.88 9.74
C VAL A 75 -4.00 -19.56 8.70
N GLY A 76 -5.21 -19.28 9.16
CA GLY A 76 -6.32 -18.91 8.28
C GLY A 76 -6.10 -17.57 7.57
N ALA A 77 -6.79 -17.34 6.46
CA ALA A 77 -6.78 -16.04 5.80
C ALA A 77 -7.39 -14.96 6.70
N ASP A 78 -6.86 -13.75 6.62
CA ASP A 78 -7.35 -12.56 7.33
C ASP A 78 -7.47 -12.74 8.86
N THR A 79 -6.56 -13.51 9.47
CA THR A 79 -6.55 -13.79 10.92
C THR A 79 -5.40 -13.14 11.68
N ILE A 80 -4.36 -12.67 10.99
CA ILE A 80 -3.21 -11.98 11.59
C ILE A 80 -3.50 -10.48 11.67
N SER A 81 -3.71 -9.96 12.87
CA SER A 81 -3.74 -8.51 13.09
C SER A 81 -2.32 -7.97 13.16
N SER A 82 -2.00 -6.99 12.32
CA SER A 82 -0.64 -6.46 12.18
C SER A 82 -0.58 -4.95 12.28
N THR A 83 0.48 -4.46 12.88
CA THR A 83 0.83 -3.04 12.97
C THR A 83 2.29 -2.88 12.62
N LEU A 84 2.58 -2.18 11.53
CA LEU A 84 3.94 -1.82 11.10
C LEU A 84 4.17 -0.35 11.40
N THR A 85 5.21 -0.05 12.15
CA THR A 85 5.68 1.31 12.44
C THR A 85 6.91 1.60 11.61
N MET A 86 6.94 2.73 10.95
CA MET A 86 8.06 3.19 10.13
C MET A 86 8.54 4.55 10.61
N ALA A 87 9.85 4.75 10.62
CA ALA A 87 10.48 6.02 10.96
C ALA A 87 10.34 6.99 9.79
N LYS A 88 9.96 8.22 10.07
CA LYS A 88 9.88 9.31 9.12
C LYS A 88 11.15 10.12 9.13
N ALA A 89 11.71 10.45 7.97
CA ALA A 89 12.80 11.43 7.88
C ALA A 89 12.33 12.78 8.46
N GLY A 90 13.18 13.39 9.29
CA GLY A 90 12.82 14.59 10.01
C GLY A 90 12.08 14.38 11.33
N GLY A 91 11.86 13.13 11.72
CA GLY A 91 11.28 12.74 13.01
C GLY A 91 9.83 12.30 12.96
N GLY A 92 9.42 11.54 13.99
CA GLY A 92 8.11 10.93 14.07
C GLY A 92 8.01 9.61 13.31
N THR A 93 6.79 9.09 13.25
CA THR A 93 6.51 7.78 12.65
C THR A 93 5.29 7.82 11.75
N ARG A 94 5.19 6.83 10.87
CA ARG A 94 3.95 6.44 10.18
C ARG A 94 3.60 5.02 10.57
N VAL A 95 2.32 4.76 10.75
CA VAL A 95 1.80 3.46 11.18
C VAL A 95 0.89 2.90 10.10
N PHE A 96 1.13 1.64 9.75
CA PHE A 96 0.31 0.88 8.80
C PHE A 96 -0.32 -0.29 9.55
N THR A 97 -1.62 -0.45 9.44
CA THR A 97 -2.35 -1.49 10.17
C THR A 97 -3.26 -2.30 9.26
N GLY A 98 -3.54 -3.51 9.68
CA GLY A 98 -4.52 -4.34 8.99
C GLY A 98 -4.63 -5.72 9.59
N LYS A 99 -5.69 -6.41 9.17
CA LYS A 99 -5.92 -7.82 9.47
C LYS A 99 -6.03 -8.54 8.13
N LYS A 100 -4.91 -8.60 7.41
CA LYS A 100 -4.81 -9.12 6.05
C LYS A 100 -3.61 -10.06 5.93
N ASN A 101 -3.90 -11.32 5.63
CA ASN A 101 -2.93 -12.34 5.27
C ASN A 101 -3.62 -13.39 4.41
N PRO A 102 -2.93 -14.07 3.48
CA PRO A 102 -3.46 -15.27 2.83
C PRO A 102 -3.57 -16.40 3.85
N ALA A 103 -4.30 -17.46 3.50
CA ALA A 103 -4.18 -18.71 4.24
C ALA A 103 -2.74 -19.24 4.08
N LEU A 104 -2.11 -19.61 5.19
CA LEU A 104 -0.73 -20.10 5.24
C LEU A 104 -0.74 -21.54 5.77
N ALA A 105 -0.12 -22.46 5.05
CA ALA A 105 0.15 -23.80 5.59
C ALA A 105 1.35 -23.75 6.55
N ALA A 106 1.46 -24.76 7.40
CA ALA A 106 2.64 -24.93 8.24
C ALA A 106 3.92 -24.97 7.39
N GLY A 107 4.96 -24.27 7.81
CA GLY A 107 6.23 -24.14 7.09
C GLY A 107 6.25 -23.08 5.99
N GLN A 108 5.13 -22.41 5.72
CA GLN A 108 5.11 -21.31 4.75
C GLN A 108 5.61 -19.98 5.34
N SER A 109 6.26 -19.19 4.50
CA SER A 109 6.69 -17.83 4.86
C SER A 109 5.51 -16.97 5.30
N VAL A 110 5.69 -16.24 6.39
CA VAL A 110 4.67 -15.30 6.89
C VAL A 110 4.52 -14.16 5.89
N LYS A 111 3.32 -14.01 5.36
CA LYS A 111 2.93 -12.89 4.51
C LYS A 111 1.78 -12.14 5.16
N ILE A 112 1.95 -10.84 5.34
CA ILE A 112 0.95 -9.94 5.93
C ILE A 112 0.76 -8.73 5.04
N GLY A 113 -0.45 -8.21 5.05
CA GLY A 113 -0.84 -7.04 4.26
C GLY A 113 -1.74 -7.41 3.08
N PRO A 114 -2.19 -6.37 2.36
CA PRO A 114 -1.76 -4.98 2.49
C PRO A 114 -2.20 -4.33 3.81
N LEU A 115 -1.24 -3.73 4.53
CA LEU A 115 -1.48 -2.93 5.72
C LEU A 115 -1.71 -1.48 5.28
N SER A 116 -2.78 -0.87 5.74
CA SER A 116 -3.18 0.48 5.33
C SER A 116 -2.62 1.55 6.26
N GLY A 117 -2.20 2.65 5.71
CA GLY A 117 -1.72 3.84 6.42
C GLY A 117 -1.97 5.11 5.64
N THR A 118 -1.69 6.25 6.27
CA THR A 118 -1.79 7.56 5.63
C THR A 118 -0.41 8.19 5.54
N VAL A 119 -0.10 8.72 4.38
CA VAL A 119 1.17 9.41 4.07
C VAL A 119 0.90 10.80 3.54
N ALA A 120 1.90 11.66 3.58
CA ALA A 120 1.89 12.95 2.91
C ALA A 120 2.91 12.93 1.76
N SER A 121 2.70 13.80 0.78
CA SER A 121 3.69 14.02 -0.28
C SER A 121 5.04 14.43 0.32
N GLY A 122 6.11 13.79 -0.14
CA GLY A 122 7.45 13.98 0.38
C GLY A 122 7.77 13.18 1.66
N ASP A 123 6.83 12.41 2.20
CA ASP A 123 7.18 11.50 3.30
C ASP A 123 8.25 10.50 2.85
N SER A 124 9.30 10.41 3.63
CA SER A 124 10.41 9.48 3.44
C SER A 124 10.45 8.54 4.63
N LEU A 125 10.11 7.26 4.40
CA LEU A 125 9.91 6.26 5.45
C LEU A 125 10.95 5.15 5.39
N ASN A 126 11.59 4.88 6.54
CA ASN A 126 12.59 3.83 6.71
C ASN A 126 12.22 2.90 7.88
N SER A 127 13.02 1.88 8.12
CA SER A 127 12.90 1.00 9.28
C SER A 127 12.88 1.79 10.58
N TYR A 128 12.05 1.37 11.53
CA TYR A 128 11.94 2.00 12.85
C TYR A 128 12.77 1.24 13.87
N PHE A 129 13.76 1.92 14.49
CA PHE A 129 14.72 1.31 15.43
C PHE A 129 14.47 1.69 16.89
N ALA A 130 13.56 2.61 17.17
CA ALA A 130 13.36 3.12 18.54
C ALA A 130 12.28 2.33 19.31
N GLY A 131 11.99 1.10 18.91
CA GLY A 131 11.02 0.21 19.54
C GLY A 131 10.45 -0.80 18.56
N VAL A 132 9.29 -1.37 18.90
CA VAL A 132 8.65 -2.41 18.09
C VAL A 132 8.29 -1.86 16.71
N ALA A 133 8.97 -2.36 15.69
CA ALA A 133 8.75 -1.98 14.30
C ALA A 133 7.56 -2.73 13.69
N LEU A 134 7.42 -4.02 14.02
CA LEU A 134 6.29 -4.82 13.55
C LEU A 134 5.68 -5.58 14.73
N LYS A 135 4.39 -5.36 14.97
CA LYS A 135 3.59 -6.11 15.94
C LYS A 135 2.58 -6.96 15.19
N MET A 136 2.52 -8.23 15.51
CA MET A 136 1.51 -9.16 15.00
C MET A 136 0.76 -9.82 16.15
N VAL A 137 -0.53 -10.10 15.96
CA VAL A 137 -1.33 -10.91 16.87
C VAL A 137 -1.85 -12.11 16.07
N ILE A 138 -1.41 -13.30 16.45
CA ILE A 138 -1.73 -14.58 15.79
C ILE A 138 -2.27 -15.52 16.87
N PHE A 139 -3.51 -16.02 16.71
CA PHE A 139 -4.19 -16.87 17.71
C PHE A 139 -4.21 -16.26 19.14
N GLY A 140 -4.29 -14.93 19.24
CA GLY A 140 -4.26 -14.21 20.51
C GLY A 140 -2.86 -14.03 21.09
N VAL A 141 -1.83 -14.59 20.48
CA VAL A 141 -0.43 -14.41 20.89
C VAL A 141 0.15 -13.18 20.20
N THR A 142 0.75 -12.29 20.99
CA THR A 142 1.44 -11.11 20.46
C THR A 142 2.89 -11.45 20.11
N VAL A 143 3.27 -11.16 18.88
CA VAL A 143 4.63 -11.24 18.37
C VAL A 143 5.12 -9.82 18.11
N ASN A 144 6.17 -9.42 18.77
CA ASN A 144 6.84 -8.13 18.56
C ASN A 144 8.15 -8.36 17.82
N CYS A 145 8.39 -7.57 16.78
CA CYS A 145 9.61 -7.65 15.99
C CYS A 145 10.26 -6.27 15.93
N ASP A 146 11.54 -6.23 16.21
CA ASP A 146 12.37 -5.04 16.08
C ASP A 146 13.06 -5.03 14.72
N ALA A 147 13.17 -3.87 14.08
CA ALA A 147 13.97 -3.75 12.88
C ALA A 147 15.45 -3.79 13.22
N VAL A 148 16.24 -4.59 12.49
CA VAL A 148 17.68 -4.77 12.70
C VAL A 148 18.50 -4.08 11.64
N THR A 149 17.91 -3.89 10.43
CA THR A 149 18.56 -3.17 9.33
C THR A 149 17.65 -2.09 8.76
N SER A 150 18.26 -1.07 8.18
CA SER A 150 17.55 -0.14 7.32
C SER A 150 17.02 -0.86 6.09
N GLN A 151 16.02 -0.28 5.47
CA GLN A 151 15.52 -0.75 4.17
C GLN A 151 16.58 -0.64 3.09
N SER A 152 16.63 -1.61 2.20
CA SER A 152 17.49 -1.62 1.03
C SER A 152 16.74 -2.22 -0.18
N PRO A 153 16.62 -1.49 -1.30
CA PRO A 153 16.82 -0.05 -1.44
C PRO A 153 15.84 0.73 -0.56
N GLY A 154 16.20 1.94 -0.19
CA GLY A 154 15.33 2.76 0.66
C GLY A 154 15.94 4.12 0.95
N PRO A 155 15.20 5.00 1.64
CA PRO A 155 13.84 4.86 2.18
C PRO A 155 12.74 4.83 1.10
N PHE A 156 11.51 4.47 1.47
CA PHE A 156 10.33 4.69 0.63
C PHE A 156 10.00 6.19 0.59
N ILE A 157 9.98 6.77 -0.60
CA ILE A 157 9.58 8.15 -0.85
C ILE A 157 8.16 8.15 -1.42
N PHE A 158 7.25 8.84 -0.76
CA PHE A 158 5.85 9.00 -1.16
C PHE A 158 5.64 10.35 -1.84
N SER A 159 4.91 10.41 -2.95
CA SER A 159 4.69 11.62 -3.77
C SER A 159 3.30 12.24 -3.60
#